data_763fc37744aab1d330cfedb5c63df033
#
_entry.id   763fc37744aab1d330cfedb5c63df033
#
_cell.length_a   1.000
_cell.length_b   1.000
_cell.length_c   1.000
_cell.angle_alpha   90.00
_cell.angle_beta   90.00
_cell.angle_gamma   90.00
#
_symmetry.space_group_name_H-M   'P 1'
#
loop_
_entity.id
_entity.type
_entity.pdbx_description
1 polymer ?
#
loop_
_entity_poly.entity_id
_entity_poly.type
_entity_poly.pdbx_seq_one_letter_code
_entity_poly.pdbx_strand_id
1 'polypeptide(L)' 'MVRLSAQQSSDLIGAIQDAAAHALGFSQALAVAGQTDAALHFEYQRARLADLERLLTADGKRPVAVELV' A
#
# COMPACT_ATOMS: atom_id res chain seq x y z
N MET A 1 0.64 -22.12 -5.70
CA MET A 1 -0.01 -21.36 -4.59
C MET A 1 0.97 -21.16 -3.45
N VAL A 2 1.11 -19.95 -2.97
CA VAL A 2 1.98 -19.61 -1.83
C VAL A 2 1.11 -19.10 -0.70
N ARG A 3 1.41 -19.57 0.50
CA ARG A 3 0.67 -19.16 1.69
C ARG A 3 1.59 -18.39 2.64
N LEU A 4 1.19 -17.17 3.00
CA LEU A 4 1.92 -16.35 3.94
C LEU A 4 1.46 -16.61 5.37
N SER A 5 2.40 -16.69 6.31
CA SER A 5 2.08 -16.73 7.73
C SER A 5 1.55 -15.36 8.19
N ALA A 6 0.99 -15.31 9.40
CA ALA A 6 0.55 -14.04 9.99
C ALA A 6 1.71 -13.04 10.11
N GLN A 7 2.91 -13.53 10.48
CA GLN A 7 4.10 -12.66 10.58
C GLN A 7 4.50 -12.13 9.21
N GLN A 8 4.51 -12.97 8.18
CA GLN A 8 4.83 -12.53 6.83
C GLN A 8 3.81 -11.53 6.31
N SER A 9 2.53 -11.75 6.60
CA SER A 9 1.48 -10.80 6.24
C SER A 9 1.66 -9.46 6.95
N SER A 10 2.06 -9.48 8.22
CA SER A 10 2.37 -8.26 8.96
C SER A 10 3.53 -7.50 8.34
N ASP A 11 4.60 -8.20 7.95
CA ASP A 11 5.76 -7.59 7.30
C ASP A 11 5.36 -6.98 5.94
N LEU A 12 4.50 -7.67 5.20
CA LEU A 12 3.99 -7.16 3.92
C LEU A 12 3.15 -5.90 4.12
N ILE A 13 2.29 -5.87 5.14
CA ILE A 13 1.50 -4.68 5.46
C ILE A 13 2.42 -3.51 5.79
N GLY A 14 3.48 -3.73 6.57
CA GLY A 14 4.46 -2.69 6.87
C GLY A 14 5.11 -2.13 5.60
N ALA A 15 5.49 -3.01 4.67
CA ALA A 15 6.06 -2.59 3.39
C ALA A 15 5.04 -1.79 2.56
N ILE A 16 3.77 -2.20 2.57
CA ILE A 16 2.70 -1.47 1.86
C ILE A 16 2.50 -0.08 2.46
N GLN A 17 2.51 0.03 3.78
CA GLN A 17 2.38 1.32 4.46
C GLN A 17 3.53 2.25 4.12
N ASP A 18 4.76 1.75 4.07
CA ASP A 18 5.93 2.51 3.68
C ASP A 18 5.82 2.97 2.22
N ALA A 19 5.42 2.08 1.33
CA ALA A 19 5.23 2.42 -0.08
C ALA A 19 4.14 3.47 -0.25
N ALA A 20 3.03 3.37 0.49
CA ALA A 20 1.95 4.35 0.43
C ALA A 20 2.42 5.73 0.93
N ALA A 21 3.21 5.77 1.99
CA ALA A 21 3.78 7.02 2.51
C ALA A 21 4.71 7.67 1.50
N HIS A 22 5.56 6.90 0.83
CA HIS A 22 6.42 7.42 -0.24
C HIS A 22 5.62 7.93 -1.42
N ALA A 23 4.58 7.19 -1.84
CA ALA A 23 3.72 7.60 -2.95
C ALA A 23 3.02 8.93 -2.62
N LEU A 24 2.54 9.11 -1.39
CA LEU A 24 1.93 10.37 -0.96
C LEU A 24 2.94 11.52 -1.03
N GLY A 25 4.16 11.31 -0.53
CA GLY A 25 5.21 12.32 -0.56
C GLY A 25 5.57 12.73 -1.98
N PHE A 26 5.73 11.76 -2.88
CA PHE A 26 6.01 12.04 -4.29
C PHE A 26 4.84 12.76 -4.96
N SER A 27 3.61 12.36 -4.68
CA SER A 27 2.42 13.02 -5.21
C SER A 27 2.39 14.50 -4.82
N GLN A 28 2.64 14.80 -3.56
CA GLN A 28 2.65 16.18 -3.06
C GLN A 28 3.78 17.00 -3.70
N ALA A 29 4.98 16.45 -3.78
CA ALA A 29 6.12 17.13 -4.38
C ALA A 29 5.89 17.42 -5.86
N LEU A 30 5.34 16.47 -6.59
CA LEU A 30 5.03 16.62 -8.01
C LEU A 30 3.92 17.62 -8.24
N ALA A 31 2.90 17.65 -7.39
CA ALA A 31 1.84 18.63 -7.49
C ALA A 31 2.37 20.07 -7.29
N VAL A 32 3.26 20.26 -6.33
CA VAL A 32 3.89 21.57 -6.09
C VAL A 32 4.74 21.99 -7.29
N ALA A 33 5.40 21.03 -7.95
CA ALA A 33 6.21 21.28 -9.13
C ALA A 33 5.38 21.47 -10.41
N GLY A 34 4.06 21.32 -10.35
CA GLY A 34 3.18 21.45 -11.51
C GLY A 34 3.07 20.19 -12.36
N GLN A 35 3.61 19.07 -11.91
CA GLN A 35 3.56 17.79 -12.62
C GLN A 35 2.29 17.03 -12.26
N THR A 36 1.14 17.52 -12.72
CA THR A 36 -0.18 17.04 -12.28
C THR A 36 -0.43 15.58 -12.66
N ASP A 37 -0.07 15.17 -13.88
CA ASP A 37 -0.29 13.79 -14.33
C ASP A 37 0.54 12.79 -13.53
N ALA A 38 1.80 13.13 -13.27
CA ALA A 38 2.66 12.29 -12.46
C ALA A 38 2.16 12.23 -10.99
N ALA A 39 1.67 13.34 -10.46
CA ALA A 39 1.08 13.40 -9.13
C ALA A 39 -0.13 12.47 -9.02
N LEU A 40 -1.01 12.48 -10.02
CA LEU A 40 -2.17 11.60 -10.06
C LEU A 40 -1.77 10.12 -10.11
N HIS A 41 -0.72 9.79 -10.85
CA HIS A 41 -0.22 8.42 -10.89
C HIS A 41 0.12 7.90 -9.49
N PHE A 42 0.83 8.70 -8.69
CA PHE A 42 1.19 8.32 -7.33
C PHE A 42 -0.01 8.32 -6.39
N GLU A 43 -1.00 9.18 -6.60
CA GLU A 43 -2.25 9.14 -5.82
C GLU A 43 -3.03 7.86 -6.08
N TYR A 44 -3.13 7.41 -7.32
CA TYR A 44 -3.77 6.13 -7.65
C TYR A 44 -2.99 4.96 -7.05
N GLN A 45 -1.68 5.01 -7.10
CA GLN A 45 -0.85 3.98 -6.49
C GLN A 45 -1.10 3.89 -4.99
N ARG A 46 -1.15 5.03 -4.31
CA ARG A 46 -1.43 5.08 -2.87
C ARG A 46 -2.80 4.49 -2.55
N ALA A 47 -3.81 4.83 -3.33
CA ALA A 47 -5.17 4.32 -3.13
C ALA A 47 -5.21 2.80 -3.26
N ARG A 48 -4.54 2.24 -4.28
CA ARG A 48 -4.47 0.79 -4.47
C ARG A 48 -3.73 0.10 -3.33
N LEU A 49 -2.67 0.72 -2.83
CA LEU A 49 -1.92 0.19 -1.69
C LEU A 49 -2.78 0.18 -0.42
N ALA A 50 -3.57 1.23 -0.19
CA ALA A 50 -4.49 1.29 0.94
C ALA A 50 -5.58 0.21 0.86
N ASP A 51 -6.11 -0.05 -0.35
CA ASP A 51 -7.06 -1.12 -0.56
C ASP A 51 -6.44 -2.49 -0.29
N LEU A 52 -5.20 -2.70 -0.74
CA LEU A 52 -4.49 -3.95 -0.49
C LEU A 52 -4.24 -4.16 1.01
N GLU A 53 -3.89 -3.11 1.73
CA GLU A 53 -3.72 -3.16 3.19
C GLU A 53 -5.01 -3.62 3.86
N ARG A 54 -6.15 -3.08 3.46
CA ARG A 54 -7.45 -3.48 4.02
C ARG A 54 -7.76 -4.96 3.77
N LEU A 55 -7.38 -5.47 2.61
CA LEU A 55 -7.56 -6.89 2.30
C LEU A 55 -6.69 -7.80 3.15
N LEU A 56 -5.53 -7.30 3.60
CA LEU A 56 -4.59 -8.08 4.40
C LEU A 56 -4.89 -8.02 5.90
N THR A 57 -5.89 -7.25 6.32
CA THR A 57 -6.30 -7.17 7.72
C THR A 57 -7.72 -7.69 7.86
N ALA A 58 -7.94 -8.67 8.75
CA ALA A 58 -9.23 -9.34 8.89
C ALA A 58 -10.33 -8.39 9.35
N ASP A 59 -10.05 -7.56 10.31
CA ASP A 59 -11.01 -6.64 10.94
C ASP A 59 -10.46 -5.21 10.98
N GLY A 60 -9.44 -4.93 10.17
CA GLY A 60 -8.75 -3.65 10.14
C GLY A 60 -7.73 -3.45 11.25
N LYS A 61 -7.53 -4.46 12.10
CA LYS A 61 -6.66 -4.31 13.28
C LYS A 61 -5.44 -5.20 13.25
N ARG A 62 -5.53 -6.38 12.66
CA ARG A 62 -4.40 -7.31 12.61
C ARG A 62 -4.40 -8.12 11.32
N PRO A 63 -3.22 -8.50 10.86
CA PRO A 63 -3.09 -9.25 9.62
C PRO A 63 -3.59 -10.69 9.77
N VAL A 64 -4.00 -11.27 8.67
CA VAL A 64 -4.35 -12.68 8.55
C VAL A 64 -3.37 -13.36 7.61
N ALA A 65 -3.33 -14.69 7.67
CA ALA A 65 -2.57 -15.46 6.69
C ALA A 65 -3.18 -15.28 5.29
N VAL A 66 -2.33 -15.13 4.28
CA VAL A 66 -2.75 -14.88 2.90
C VAL A 66 -2.25 -15.99 2.02
N GLU A 67 -3.12 -16.49 1.13
CA GLU A 67 -2.73 -17.41 0.08
C GLU A 67 -2.50 -16.64 -1.21
N LEU A 68 -1.33 -16.85 -1.81
CA LEU A 68 -1.00 -16.29 -3.11
C LEU A 68 -1.04 -17.40 -4.16
N VAL A 69 -1.71 -17.13 -5.23
CA VAL A 69 -1.89 -18.07 -6.33
C VAL A 69 -0.93 -17.75 -7.45
#